data_977b098dd6e1bd159b0908d6bac5b355
#
_entry.id   977b098dd6e1bd159b0908d6bac5b355
#
_cell.length_a   1.000
_cell.length_b   1.000
_cell.length_c   1.000
_cell.angle_alpha   90.00
_cell.angle_beta   90.00
_cell.angle_gamma   90.00
#
_symmetry.space_group_name_H-M   'P 1'
#
loop_
_entity.id
_entity.type
_entity.pdbx_description
1 polymer ?
#
loop_
_entity_poly.entity_id
_entity_poly.type
_entity_poly.pdbx_seq_one_letter_code
_entity_poly.pdbx_strand_id
1 'polypeptide(L)'
;MSFHLYVLRLRFLLYLVALIAPTAAASNLNEANTSWILTSTALVLFMTIPGLSLFYGGLVRSKNVLSVLVQCFSVCCLASLLWLIVGYSLAFGDGGSSNWLIGNFDNFLMNKITEDSLSGDIPESVFAMFQMTFAIITPALIVGAFAERMRFSAMMLFSGLWLITVYAPVTHWVWGGGWLGDLGLLDFAGGTVVHMTAGVGALVAALVIGNRTGFPNQAMPPHNLTMSITGAGMLWVGWFGFNAGSALAANGDAGMAMLVTHISAAAGALAWMAMEWLKFGKPSALGAITGMVAGLGTITPASGFVGPGGALVIGLSAGIICYYATQAIKQKFLIDDSLDVFPVHGVGGMLGTLFAGIFASDQLGMFSGQGYSEGMTMSSQVLVQLTGISATFVYTAVVSWILLKLVDNLLGLRVDEEEETSGLDVLEYSERGYDI
;
A
#
# COMPACT_ATOMS: atom_id res chain seq x y z
N MET A 1 66.00 -41.92 -12.61
CA MET A 1 65.39 -41.48 -11.32
C MET A 1 64.87 -40.07 -11.31
N SER A 2 64.57 -39.42 -12.48
CA SER A 2 64.15 -38.03 -12.54
C SER A 2 62.67 -37.81 -13.00
N PHE A 3 62.13 -38.75 -13.74
CA PHE A 3 60.76 -38.56 -14.29
C PHE A 3 59.61 -38.77 -13.25
N HIS A 4 59.82 -39.72 -12.33
CA HIS A 4 58.83 -40.01 -11.25
C HIS A 4 58.72 -38.87 -10.23
N LEU A 5 59.79 -38.15 -9.94
CA LEU A 5 59.78 -37.00 -9.03
C LEU A 5 59.07 -35.77 -9.66
N TYR A 6 59.14 -35.62 -10.96
CA TYR A 6 58.44 -34.51 -11.68
C TYR A 6 56.92 -34.72 -11.69
N VAL A 7 56.47 -35.94 -11.90
CA VAL A 7 55.04 -36.29 -11.88
C VAL A 7 54.42 -36.15 -10.48
N LEU A 8 55.18 -36.53 -9.43
CA LEU A 8 54.76 -36.35 -8.03
C LEU A 8 54.68 -34.86 -7.65
N ARG A 9 55.64 -34.03 -8.08
CA ARG A 9 55.60 -32.57 -7.83
C ARG A 9 54.46 -31.88 -8.58
N LEU A 10 54.17 -32.30 -9.79
CA LEU A 10 53.06 -31.76 -10.57
C LEU A 10 51.70 -32.14 -9.97
N ARG A 11 51.55 -33.37 -9.48
CA ARG A 11 50.34 -33.80 -8.75
C ARG A 11 50.17 -33.05 -7.42
N PHE A 12 51.26 -32.79 -6.69
CA PHE A 12 51.21 -32.03 -5.45
C PHE A 12 50.85 -30.56 -5.67
N LEU A 13 51.37 -29.94 -6.76
CA LEU A 13 50.96 -28.59 -7.15
C LEU A 13 49.50 -28.52 -7.56
N LEU A 14 48.98 -29.49 -8.31
CA LEU A 14 47.56 -29.57 -8.69
C LEU A 14 46.66 -29.77 -7.48
N TYR A 15 47.08 -30.52 -6.47
CA TYR A 15 46.36 -30.64 -5.20
C TYR A 15 46.41 -29.35 -4.36
N LEU A 16 47.54 -28.63 -4.37
CA LEU A 16 47.65 -27.33 -3.69
C LEU A 16 46.81 -26.25 -4.39
N VAL A 17 46.71 -26.24 -5.71
CA VAL A 17 45.88 -25.33 -6.48
C VAL A 17 44.39 -25.66 -6.28
N ALA A 18 44.03 -26.95 -6.13
CA ALA A 18 42.63 -27.34 -5.80
C ALA A 18 42.24 -27.01 -4.34
N LEU A 19 43.22 -26.85 -3.43
CA LEU A 19 42.98 -26.44 -2.03
C LEU A 19 42.94 -24.91 -1.85
N ILE A 20 43.32 -24.13 -2.87
CA ILE A 20 43.32 -22.66 -2.88
C ILE A 20 42.18 -22.13 -3.79
N ALA A 21 41.38 -22.99 -4.44
CA ALA A 21 40.14 -22.55 -5.03
C ALA A 21 39.31 -21.93 -3.89
N PRO A 22 39.01 -20.62 -3.92
CA PRO A 22 38.08 -20.10 -2.95
C PRO A 22 36.82 -20.95 -3.10
N THR A 23 36.39 -21.59 -2.02
CA THR A 23 35.02 -22.05 -1.93
C THR A 23 34.19 -20.80 -2.17
N ALA A 24 33.67 -20.64 -3.37
CA ALA A 24 32.61 -19.67 -3.60
C ALA A 24 31.58 -19.97 -2.51
N ALA A 25 31.48 -19.10 -1.54
CA ALA A 25 30.37 -19.17 -0.59
C ALA A 25 29.14 -19.27 -1.50
N ALA A 26 28.43 -20.39 -1.38
CA ALA A 26 27.20 -20.57 -2.14
C ALA A 26 26.36 -19.32 -1.82
N SER A 27 26.08 -18.49 -2.82
CA SER A 27 25.22 -17.34 -2.64
C SER A 27 23.91 -17.90 -2.11
N ASN A 28 23.44 -17.42 -0.97
CA ASN A 28 22.13 -17.79 -0.44
C ASN A 28 20.98 -17.27 -1.32
N LEU A 29 21.29 -16.84 -2.53
CA LEU A 29 20.35 -16.33 -3.51
C LEU A 29 19.39 -17.42 -3.96
N ASN A 30 18.08 -17.13 -3.85
CA ASN A 30 17.01 -17.97 -4.35
C ASN A 30 16.43 -17.38 -5.64
N GLU A 31 16.71 -18.02 -6.77
CA GLU A 31 16.27 -17.55 -8.08
C GLU A 31 14.74 -17.57 -8.25
N ALA A 32 14.04 -18.55 -7.66
CA ALA A 32 12.58 -18.64 -7.71
C ALA A 32 11.93 -17.49 -6.94
N ASN A 33 12.42 -17.22 -5.72
CA ASN A 33 11.96 -16.09 -4.92
C ASN A 33 12.24 -14.77 -5.62
N THR A 34 13.45 -14.60 -6.17
CA THR A 34 13.83 -13.42 -6.95
C THR A 34 12.90 -13.19 -8.14
N SER A 35 12.62 -14.23 -8.93
CA SER A 35 11.72 -14.15 -10.09
C SER A 35 10.30 -13.78 -9.69
N TRP A 36 9.81 -14.33 -8.56
CA TRP A 36 8.49 -13.98 -8.04
C TRP A 36 8.42 -12.52 -7.61
N ILE A 37 9.43 -12.00 -6.90
CA ILE A 37 9.40 -10.60 -6.42
C ILE A 37 9.61 -9.61 -7.58
N LEU A 38 10.42 -9.92 -8.58
CA LEU A 38 10.49 -9.12 -9.82
C LEU A 38 9.11 -9.01 -10.50
N THR A 39 8.39 -10.12 -10.62
CA THR A 39 7.03 -10.16 -11.17
C THR A 39 6.05 -9.37 -10.30
N SER A 40 6.09 -9.58 -8.98
CA SER A 40 5.24 -8.89 -8.02
C SER A 40 5.49 -7.37 -8.04
N THR A 41 6.75 -6.94 -8.16
CA THR A 41 7.13 -5.54 -8.30
C THR A 41 6.46 -4.89 -9.53
N ALA A 42 6.51 -5.56 -10.67
CA ALA A 42 5.84 -5.08 -11.88
C ALA A 42 4.32 -4.99 -11.70
N LEU A 43 3.69 -5.98 -11.06
CA LEU A 43 2.26 -6.01 -10.76
C LEU A 43 1.84 -4.88 -9.82
N VAL A 44 2.63 -4.59 -8.77
CA VAL A 44 2.30 -3.49 -7.83
C VAL A 44 2.51 -2.11 -8.45
N LEU A 45 3.55 -1.92 -9.26
CA LEU A 45 3.70 -0.67 -10.01
C LEU A 45 2.54 -0.47 -10.98
N PHE A 46 2.10 -1.53 -11.66
CA PHE A 46 0.92 -1.52 -12.53
C PHE A 46 -0.38 -1.15 -11.78
N MET A 47 -0.48 -1.44 -10.47
CA MET A 47 -1.61 -0.97 -9.66
C MET A 47 -1.68 0.55 -9.60
N THR A 48 -0.55 1.25 -9.47
CA THR A 48 -0.55 2.72 -9.41
C THR A 48 -0.68 3.30 -10.81
N ILE A 49 0.11 2.80 -11.74
CA ILE A 49 0.12 3.23 -13.13
C ILE A 49 -0.04 1.97 -14.02
N PRO A 50 -1.16 1.74 -14.68
CA PRO A 50 -2.35 2.61 -14.86
C PRO A 50 -3.52 2.36 -13.88
N GLY A 51 -3.48 1.34 -13.01
CA GLY A 51 -4.64 0.87 -12.26
C GLY A 51 -5.36 1.98 -11.48
N LEU A 52 -4.70 2.55 -10.46
CA LEU A 52 -5.27 3.60 -9.61
C LEU A 52 -5.59 4.87 -10.38
N SER A 53 -4.72 5.28 -11.30
CA SER A 53 -4.93 6.48 -12.09
C SER A 53 -6.19 6.40 -12.95
N LEU A 54 -6.45 5.26 -13.62
CA LEU A 54 -7.68 5.05 -14.38
C LEU A 54 -8.91 4.86 -13.47
N PHE A 55 -8.75 4.17 -12.34
CA PHE A 55 -9.83 4.01 -11.38
C PHE A 55 -10.30 5.37 -10.88
N TYR A 56 -9.39 6.21 -10.38
CA TYR A 56 -9.69 7.55 -9.90
C TYR A 56 -10.09 8.51 -11.03
N GLY A 57 -9.36 8.46 -12.15
CA GLY A 57 -9.63 9.30 -13.30
C GLY A 57 -11.07 9.17 -13.81
N GLY A 58 -11.62 7.97 -13.86
CA GLY A 58 -13.00 7.73 -14.25
C GLY A 58 -14.05 8.21 -13.24
N LEU A 59 -13.69 8.30 -11.94
CA LEU A 59 -14.58 8.69 -10.85
C LEU A 59 -14.76 10.20 -10.72
N VAL A 60 -13.79 11.01 -11.13
CA VAL A 60 -13.87 12.48 -11.09
C VAL A 60 -14.71 13.03 -12.24
N ARG A 61 -15.03 14.34 -12.21
CA ARG A 61 -15.68 15.04 -13.33
C ARG A 61 -14.72 15.14 -14.52
N SER A 62 -15.24 15.11 -15.76
CA SER A 62 -14.44 15.08 -17.00
C SER A 62 -13.41 16.19 -17.13
N LYS A 63 -13.67 17.35 -16.55
CA LYS A 63 -12.78 18.52 -16.53
C LYS A 63 -11.59 18.42 -15.56
N ASN A 64 -11.47 17.30 -14.82
CA ASN A 64 -10.42 17.05 -13.83
C ASN A 64 -9.75 15.68 -14.07
N VAL A 65 -9.99 15.04 -15.22
CA VAL A 65 -9.46 13.69 -15.48
C VAL A 65 -7.94 13.70 -15.61
N LEU A 66 -7.39 14.65 -16.38
CA LEU A 66 -5.94 14.77 -16.55
C LEU A 66 -5.26 15.15 -15.23
N SER A 67 -5.87 16.06 -14.47
CA SER A 67 -5.37 16.44 -13.16
C SER A 67 -5.11 15.22 -12.29
N VAL A 68 -6.07 14.32 -12.15
CA VAL A 68 -5.90 13.11 -11.33
C VAL A 68 -4.88 12.13 -11.92
N LEU A 69 -4.90 11.92 -13.24
CA LEU A 69 -3.91 11.05 -13.91
C LEU A 69 -2.49 11.57 -13.71
N VAL A 70 -2.26 12.88 -13.93
CA VAL A 70 -0.95 13.52 -13.77
C VAL A 70 -0.52 13.53 -12.30
N GLN A 71 -1.44 13.76 -11.36
CA GLN A 71 -1.15 13.69 -9.92
C GLN A 71 -0.65 12.30 -9.52
N CYS A 72 -1.33 11.23 -9.91
CA CYS A 72 -0.88 9.85 -9.64
C CYS A 72 0.50 9.56 -10.27
N PHE A 73 0.71 9.98 -11.52
CA PHE A 73 1.98 9.81 -12.21
C PHE A 73 3.11 10.60 -11.55
N SER A 74 2.86 11.86 -11.18
CA SER A 74 3.84 12.72 -10.53
C SER A 74 4.22 12.24 -9.13
N VAL A 75 3.24 11.73 -8.37
CA VAL A 75 3.51 11.08 -7.07
C VAL A 75 4.39 9.84 -7.26
N CYS A 76 4.15 9.04 -8.30
CA CYS A 76 5.03 7.91 -8.61
C CYS A 76 6.48 8.36 -8.83
N CYS A 77 6.71 9.38 -9.65
CA CYS A 77 8.05 9.91 -9.91
C CYS A 77 8.69 10.49 -8.65
N LEU A 78 7.95 11.32 -7.91
CA LEU A 78 8.43 11.95 -6.68
C LEU A 78 8.80 10.91 -5.60
N ALA A 79 7.89 9.97 -5.36
CA ALA A 79 8.08 8.92 -4.35
C ALA A 79 9.29 8.03 -4.70
N SER A 80 9.48 7.68 -5.98
CA SER A 80 10.63 6.89 -6.44
C SER A 80 11.95 7.60 -6.13
N LEU A 81 12.04 8.90 -6.41
CA LEU A 81 13.26 9.67 -6.13
C LEU A 81 13.49 9.86 -4.63
N LEU A 82 12.45 10.17 -3.86
CA LEU A 82 12.57 10.30 -2.41
C LEU A 82 12.90 8.97 -1.72
N TRP A 83 12.38 7.85 -2.26
CA TRP A 83 12.73 6.52 -1.78
C TRP A 83 14.19 6.20 -2.01
N LEU A 84 14.71 6.49 -3.20
CA LEU A 84 16.14 6.38 -3.51
C LEU A 84 16.99 7.25 -2.59
N ILE A 85 16.61 8.53 -2.41
CA ILE A 85 17.45 9.50 -1.69
C ILE A 85 17.53 9.14 -0.21
N VAL A 86 16.38 8.88 0.45
CA VAL A 86 16.34 8.74 1.91
C VAL A 86 15.28 7.75 2.41
N GLY A 87 14.19 7.56 1.69
CA GLY A 87 13.03 6.80 2.17
C GLY A 87 13.37 5.35 2.52
N TYR A 88 14.12 4.67 1.66
CA TYR A 88 14.57 3.30 1.91
C TYR A 88 15.43 3.21 3.18
N SER A 89 16.37 4.13 3.34
CA SER A 89 17.25 4.17 4.50
C SER A 89 16.50 4.40 5.82
N LEU A 90 15.52 5.31 5.81
CA LEU A 90 14.68 5.59 6.99
C LEU A 90 13.72 4.43 7.32
N ALA A 91 13.23 3.72 6.30
CA ALA A 91 12.29 2.62 6.51
C ALA A 91 12.99 1.31 6.93
N PHE A 92 14.15 0.98 6.35
CA PHE A 92 14.80 -0.33 6.49
C PHE A 92 16.24 -0.28 7.02
N GLY A 93 16.79 0.91 7.27
CA GLY A 93 18.11 1.06 7.90
C GLY A 93 18.05 0.80 9.41
N ASP A 94 19.19 0.38 9.98
CA ASP A 94 19.35 0.21 11.43
C ASP A 94 19.54 1.56 12.11
N GLY A 95 18.52 2.01 12.84
CA GLY A 95 18.54 3.28 13.58
C GLY A 95 19.39 3.30 14.85
N GLY A 96 20.10 2.23 15.19
CA GLY A 96 20.90 2.13 16.43
C GLY A 96 20.02 2.34 17.67
N SER A 97 20.33 3.31 18.50
CA SER A 97 19.52 3.64 19.70
C SER A 97 18.10 4.11 19.38
N SER A 98 17.86 4.60 18.18
CA SER A 98 16.55 5.07 17.70
C SER A 98 15.83 4.05 16.82
N ASN A 99 16.35 2.84 16.67
CA ASN A 99 15.80 1.80 15.79
C ASN A 99 14.36 1.42 16.14
N TRP A 100 13.95 1.58 17.38
CA TRP A 100 12.54 1.38 17.75
C TRP A 100 11.58 2.35 17.04
N LEU A 101 12.06 3.48 16.54
CA LEU A 101 11.25 4.55 15.98
C LEU A 101 11.50 4.79 14.48
N ILE A 102 12.76 4.74 14.02
CA ILE A 102 13.13 5.08 12.65
C ILE A 102 14.52 4.51 12.31
N GLY A 103 14.74 4.21 11.03
CA GLY A 103 16.07 3.88 10.51
C GLY A 103 17.02 5.09 10.52
N ASN A 104 18.16 4.92 9.87
CA ASN A 104 19.21 5.93 9.80
C ASN A 104 19.39 6.50 8.38
N PHE A 105 20.48 7.25 8.15
CA PHE A 105 20.87 7.78 6.84
C PHE A 105 22.04 7.03 6.19
N ASP A 106 22.43 5.89 6.73
CA ASP A 106 23.63 5.16 6.29
C ASP A 106 23.51 4.60 4.87
N ASN A 107 22.30 4.38 4.40
CA ASN A 107 22.01 3.94 3.04
C ASN A 107 21.44 5.08 2.17
N PHE A 108 21.90 6.32 2.41
CA PHE A 108 21.54 7.49 1.61
C PHE A 108 21.90 7.26 0.13
N LEU A 109 20.98 7.55 -0.77
CA LEU A 109 21.06 7.24 -2.21
C LEU A 109 21.24 5.73 -2.49
N MET A 110 20.82 4.87 -1.57
CA MET A 110 20.98 3.40 -1.65
C MET A 110 22.44 2.98 -1.92
N ASN A 111 23.41 3.76 -1.41
CA ASN A 111 24.85 3.61 -1.69
C ASN A 111 25.46 2.33 -1.15
N LYS A 112 24.74 1.58 -0.32
CA LYS A 112 25.16 0.27 0.20
C LYS A 112 24.58 -0.90 -0.61
N ILE A 113 23.63 -0.65 -1.52
CA ILE A 113 23.07 -1.69 -2.38
C ILE A 113 24.06 -1.97 -3.50
N THR A 114 24.53 -3.23 -3.56
CA THR A 114 25.42 -3.74 -4.60
C THR A 114 24.76 -4.90 -5.34
N GLU A 115 25.41 -5.42 -6.39
CA GLU A 115 24.92 -6.61 -7.10
C GLU A 115 24.87 -7.85 -6.21
N ASP A 116 25.74 -7.91 -5.17
CA ASP A 116 25.87 -9.05 -4.27
C ASP A 116 25.10 -8.89 -2.96
N SER A 117 24.54 -7.68 -2.65
CA SER A 117 23.81 -7.47 -1.41
C SER A 117 22.45 -8.17 -1.45
N LEU A 118 22.13 -8.87 -0.34
CA LEU A 118 20.90 -9.64 -0.18
C LEU A 118 20.03 -9.07 0.94
N SER A 119 18.72 -9.17 0.74
CA SER A 119 17.70 -9.04 1.79
C SER A 119 17.02 -10.41 1.93
N GLY A 120 17.32 -11.11 3.02
CA GLY A 120 16.98 -12.53 3.12
C GLY A 120 17.70 -13.36 2.06
N ASP A 121 16.96 -13.98 1.15
CA ASP A 121 17.49 -14.82 0.05
C ASP A 121 17.23 -14.23 -1.36
N ILE A 122 16.82 -12.96 -1.44
CA ILE A 122 16.67 -12.22 -2.70
C ILE A 122 17.64 -11.05 -2.78
N PRO A 123 18.00 -10.55 -3.99
CA PRO A 123 18.82 -9.35 -4.12
C PRO A 123 18.18 -8.16 -3.40
N GLU A 124 18.97 -7.41 -2.64
CA GLU A 124 18.50 -6.24 -1.91
C GLU A 124 17.93 -5.18 -2.86
N SER A 125 18.46 -5.07 -4.07
CA SER A 125 17.92 -4.19 -5.13
C SER A 125 16.48 -4.57 -5.52
N VAL A 126 16.16 -5.86 -5.56
CA VAL A 126 14.80 -6.36 -5.84
C VAL A 126 13.87 -6.07 -4.67
N PHE A 127 14.33 -6.30 -3.44
CA PHE A 127 13.57 -5.94 -2.22
C PHE A 127 13.31 -4.44 -2.15
N ALA A 128 14.34 -3.60 -2.34
CA ALA A 128 14.22 -2.15 -2.31
C ALA A 128 13.25 -1.61 -3.36
N MET A 129 13.27 -2.18 -4.58
CA MET A 129 12.34 -1.81 -5.65
C MET A 129 10.91 -2.29 -5.37
N PHE A 130 10.74 -3.47 -4.80
CA PHE A 130 9.43 -3.98 -4.38
C PHE A 130 8.83 -3.06 -3.31
N GLN A 131 9.58 -2.73 -2.27
CA GLN A 131 9.15 -1.81 -1.21
C GLN A 131 8.90 -0.38 -1.71
N MET A 132 9.65 0.07 -2.72
CA MET A 132 9.40 1.35 -3.40
C MET A 132 7.98 1.43 -3.98
N THR A 133 7.45 0.34 -4.51
CA THR A 133 6.10 0.35 -5.10
C THR A 133 5.01 0.62 -4.06
N PHE A 134 5.21 0.21 -2.81
CA PHE A 134 4.32 0.54 -1.69
C PHE A 134 4.46 2.00 -1.26
N ALA A 135 5.69 2.52 -1.24
CA ALA A 135 5.97 3.94 -0.99
C ALA A 135 5.35 4.86 -2.07
N ILE A 136 5.21 4.37 -3.29
CA ILE A 136 4.56 5.06 -4.41
C ILE A 136 3.03 5.09 -4.24
N ILE A 137 2.42 3.92 -4.04
CA ILE A 137 0.95 3.83 -4.06
C ILE A 137 0.32 4.51 -2.84
N THR A 138 0.99 4.51 -1.68
CA THR A 138 0.41 5.00 -0.44
C THR A 138 0.03 6.49 -0.49
N PRO A 139 0.92 7.43 -0.84
CA PRO A 139 0.53 8.83 -1.03
C PRO A 139 -0.38 9.03 -2.26
N ALA A 140 -0.27 8.19 -3.30
CA ALA A 140 -1.16 8.26 -4.46
C ALA A 140 -2.62 7.97 -4.10
N LEU A 141 -2.88 7.08 -3.12
CA LEU A 141 -4.23 6.85 -2.60
C LEU A 141 -4.85 8.12 -1.99
N ILE A 142 -4.06 8.95 -1.29
CA ILE A 142 -4.55 10.17 -0.63
C ILE A 142 -5.11 11.17 -1.66
N VAL A 143 -4.58 11.17 -2.91
CA VAL A 143 -5.07 12.04 -4.01
C VAL A 143 -6.59 11.95 -4.16
N GLY A 144 -7.17 10.78 -3.98
CA GLY A 144 -8.61 10.57 -4.06
C GLY A 144 -9.44 11.43 -3.11
N ALA A 145 -8.90 11.81 -1.94
CA ALA A 145 -9.64 12.57 -0.93
C ALA A 145 -9.81 14.05 -1.28
N PHE A 146 -8.82 14.65 -1.93
CA PHE A 146 -8.79 16.08 -2.28
C PHE A 146 -8.87 16.34 -3.80
N ALA A 147 -9.17 15.29 -4.57
CA ALA A 147 -9.38 15.42 -6.01
C ALA A 147 -10.31 16.58 -6.35
N GLU A 148 -10.05 17.25 -7.48
CA GLU A 148 -10.79 18.35 -8.05
C GLU A 148 -10.64 19.72 -7.35
N ARG A 149 -9.85 19.86 -6.26
CA ARG A 149 -9.74 21.14 -5.53
C ARG A 149 -8.36 21.48 -4.94
N MET A 150 -7.42 20.55 -4.92
CA MET A 150 -6.07 20.82 -4.39
C MET A 150 -5.13 21.30 -5.49
N ARG A 151 -4.35 22.34 -5.22
CA ARG A 151 -3.30 22.84 -6.13
C ARG A 151 -2.23 21.77 -6.34
N PHE A 152 -1.77 21.61 -7.57
CA PHE A 152 -0.75 20.62 -7.93
C PHE A 152 0.54 20.78 -7.11
N SER A 153 1.03 22.01 -6.96
CA SER A 153 2.24 22.30 -6.19
C SER A 153 2.10 21.94 -4.69
N ALA A 154 0.93 22.18 -4.12
CA ALA A 154 0.62 21.84 -2.74
C ALA A 154 0.54 20.30 -2.57
N MET A 155 -0.09 19.60 -3.51
CA MET A 155 -0.15 18.14 -3.53
C MET A 155 1.26 17.52 -3.59
N MET A 156 2.13 18.02 -4.47
CA MET A 156 3.51 17.52 -4.59
C MET A 156 4.31 17.72 -3.31
N LEU A 157 4.27 18.91 -2.71
CA LEU A 157 4.99 19.20 -1.47
C LEU A 157 4.44 18.36 -0.30
N PHE A 158 3.11 18.29 -0.17
CA PHE A 158 2.46 17.47 0.86
C PHE A 158 2.84 16.00 0.71
N SER A 159 2.70 15.41 -0.48
CA SER A 159 2.98 13.99 -0.72
C SER A 159 4.45 13.64 -0.43
N GLY A 160 5.39 14.52 -0.81
CA GLY A 160 6.82 14.31 -0.54
C GLY A 160 7.16 14.36 0.94
N LEU A 161 6.68 15.37 1.66
CA LEU A 161 6.89 15.49 3.10
C LEU A 161 6.20 14.34 3.85
N TRP A 162 4.98 13.98 3.44
CA TRP A 162 4.19 12.91 4.05
C TRP A 162 4.86 11.54 3.89
N LEU A 163 5.42 11.25 2.72
CA LEU A 163 6.17 10.01 2.49
C LEU A 163 7.34 9.86 3.47
N ILE A 164 8.10 10.94 3.70
CA ILE A 164 9.28 10.90 4.58
C ILE A 164 8.87 10.88 6.06
N THR A 165 7.83 11.64 6.45
CA THR A 165 7.51 11.86 7.87
C THR A 165 6.36 11.00 8.39
N VAL A 166 5.57 10.36 7.53
CA VAL A 166 4.51 9.44 7.94
C VAL A 166 4.79 8.03 7.44
N TYR A 167 4.92 7.87 6.12
CA TYR A 167 5.04 6.54 5.53
C TYR A 167 6.32 5.82 5.98
N ALA A 168 7.49 6.45 5.83
CA ALA A 168 8.76 5.81 6.17
C ALA A 168 8.86 5.43 7.66
N PRO A 169 8.50 6.29 8.64
CA PRO A 169 8.46 5.89 10.05
C PRO A 169 7.49 4.74 10.34
N VAL A 170 6.25 4.78 9.82
CA VAL A 170 5.29 3.70 10.08
C VAL A 170 5.73 2.39 9.41
N THR A 171 6.34 2.45 8.22
CA THR A 171 6.97 1.28 7.57
C THR A 171 8.07 0.69 8.46
N HIS A 172 8.92 1.55 9.03
CA HIS A 172 9.97 1.12 9.95
C HIS A 172 9.40 0.46 11.22
N TRP A 173 8.37 1.05 11.83
CA TRP A 173 7.72 0.49 13.02
C TRP A 173 7.22 -0.93 12.81
N VAL A 174 6.71 -1.24 11.62
CA VAL A 174 6.04 -2.51 11.33
C VAL A 174 6.98 -3.52 10.66
N TRP A 175 7.77 -3.08 9.68
CA TRP A 175 8.56 -3.96 8.82
C TRP A 175 10.06 -3.73 8.89
N GLY A 176 10.50 -2.56 9.38
CA GLY A 176 11.91 -2.16 9.41
C GLY A 176 12.66 -2.51 10.69
N GLY A 177 12.08 -3.35 11.57
CA GLY A 177 12.67 -3.69 12.87
C GLY A 177 12.34 -2.68 13.98
N GLY A 178 11.26 -1.92 13.84
CA GLY A 178 10.76 -1.00 14.86
C GLY A 178 9.77 -1.65 15.84
N TRP A 179 9.29 -0.85 16.78
CA TRP A 179 8.57 -1.28 17.96
C TRP A 179 7.24 -2.03 17.75
N LEU A 180 6.52 -1.76 16.66
CA LEU A 180 5.28 -2.48 16.37
C LEU A 180 5.56 -3.90 15.88
N GLY A 181 6.61 -4.07 15.07
CA GLY A 181 7.10 -5.40 14.68
C GLY A 181 7.57 -6.20 15.89
N ASP A 182 8.32 -5.57 16.79
CA ASP A 182 8.80 -6.21 18.04
C ASP A 182 7.64 -6.61 18.98
N LEU A 183 6.53 -5.87 18.97
CA LEU A 183 5.31 -6.26 19.67
C LEU A 183 4.56 -7.44 19.03
N GLY A 184 4.94 -7.84 17.82
CA GLY A 184 4.27 -8.90 17.06
C GLY A 184 3.01 -8.44 16.31
N LEU A 185 2.95 -7.19 15.87
CA LEU A 185 1.85 -6.71 15.02
C LEU A 185 1.76 -7.53 13.73
N LEU A 186 0.61 -8.09 13.46
CA LEU A 186 0.33 -8.79 12.21
C LEU A 186 -0.13 -7.78 11.15
N ASP A 187 0.76 -7.48 10.22
CA ASP A 187 0.47 -6.69 9.02
C ASP A 187 1.29 -7.23 7.84
N PHE A 188 0.71 -8.20 7.13
CA PHE A 188 1.43 -8.95 6.09
C PHE A 188 1.84 -8.11 4.89
N ALA A 189 0.93 -7.27 4.43
CA ALA A 189 1.14 -6.53 3.18
C ALA A 189 0.76 -5.04 3.25
N GLY A 190 0.46 -4.47 4.44
CA GLY A 190 0.28 -3.02 4.56
C GLY A 190 -1.13 -2.55 4.87
N GLY A 191 -1.90 -3.33 5.62
CA GLY A 191 -3.18 -2.84 6.16
C GLY A 191 -3.00 -1.62 7.05
N THR A 192 -1.99 -1.66 7.91
CA THR A 192 -1.58 -0.55 8.78
C THR A 192 -0.68 0.43 8.02
N VAL A 193 0.39 -0.09 7.40
CA VAL A 193 1.43 0.73 6.74
C VAL A 193 0.90 1.50 5.53
N VAL A 194 0.03 0.92 4.71
CA VAL A 194 -0.47 1.51 3.47
C VAL A 194 -1.91 2.02 3.63
N HIS A 195 -2.85 1.10 3.87
CA HIS A 195 -4.27 1.46 3.78
C HIS A 195 -4.74 2.36 4.91
N MET A 196 -4.36 2.06 6.13
CA MET A 196 -4.74 2.87 7.27
C MET A 196 -4.07 4.24 7.24
N THR A 197 -2.76 4.32 6.96
CA THR A 197 -2.05 5.60 6.87
C THR A 197 -2.61 6.47 5.73
N ALA A 198 -2.81 5.90 4.53
CA ALA A 198 -3.42 6.62 3.41
C ALA A 198 -4.84 7.08 3.73
N GLY A 199 -5.67 6.19 4.31
CA GLY A 199 -7.05 6.53 4.66
C GLY A 199 -7.15 7.64 5.70
N VAL A 200 -6.35 7.57 6.78
CA VAL A 200 -6.32 8.61 7.82
C VAL A 200 -5.74 9.92 7.27
N GLY A 201 -4.67 9.87 6.47
CA GLY A 201 -4.13 11.03 5.76
C GLY A 201 -5.18 11.69 4.86
N ALA A 202 -5.96 10.88 4.15
CA ALA A 202 -7.07 11.29 3.30
C ALA A 202 -8.19 11.98 4.09
N LEU A 203 -8.61 11.40 5.22
CA LEU A 203 -9.60 12.00 6.10
C LEU A 203 -9.16 13.40 6.59
N VAL A 204 -7.93 13.51 7.06
CA VAL A 204 -7.38 14.78 7.54
C VAL A 204 -7.26 15.79 6.39
N ALA A 205 -6.83 15.35 5.21
CA ALA A 205 -6.75 16.20 4.03
C ALA A 205 -8.14 16.73 3.62
N ALA A 206 -9.16 15.87 3.59
CA ALA A 206 -10.54 16.27 3.28
C ALA A 206 -11.09 17.30 4.29
N LEU A 207 -10.78 17.10 5.59
CA LEU A 207 -11.20 18.03 6.65
C LEU A 207 -10.49 19.38 6.58
N VAL A 208 -9.20 19.40 6.28
CA VAL A 208 -8.40 20.64 6.25
C VAL A 208 -8.67 21.48 5.02
N ILE A 209 -8.81 20.84 3.84
CA ILE A 209 -9.05 21.53 2.57
C ILE A 209 -10.53 21.99 2.42
N GLY A 210 -11.44 21.32 3.13
CA GLY A 210 -12.87 21.59 3.08
C GLY A 210 -13.58 20.93 1.89
N ASN A 211 -14.89 21.12 1.82
CA ASN A 211 -15.76 20.49 0.82
C ASN A 211 -15.63 21.17 -0.55
N ARG A 212 -15.83 20.40 -1.64
CA ARG A 212 -15.93 20.93 -3.01
C ARG A 212 -17.11 21.89 -3.14
N THR A 213 -16.98 22.85 -4.02
CA THR A 213 -18.06 23.78 -4.37
C THR A 213 -19.28 22.99 -4.84
N GLY A 214 -20.43 23.25 -4.18
CA GLY A 214 -21.69 22.54 -4.42
C GLY A 214 -21.96 21.32 -3.56
N PHE A 215 -20.97 20.73 -2.88
CA PHE A 215 -21.20 19.62 -1.95
C PHE A 215 -21.92 20.10 -0.67
N PRO A 216 -22.89 19.37 -0.11
CA PRO A 216 -23.46 18.09 -0.56
C PRO A 216 -24.67 18.24 -1.48
N ASN A 217 -25.04 19.46 -1.90
CA ASN A 217 -26.32 19.76 -2.55
C ASN A 217 -26.31 19.52 -4.07
N GLN A 218 -25.09 19.49 -4.68
CA GLN A 218 -24.92 19.23 -6.09
C GLN A 218 -24.38 17.83 -6.32
N ALA A 219 -25.03 17.04 -7.17
CA ALA A 219 -24.55 15.73 -7.57
C ALA A 219 -23.24 15.84 -8.37
N MET A 220 -22.25 15.00 -8.04
CA MET A 220 -20.95 14.91 -8.71
C MET A 220 -20.72 13.48 -9.21
N PRO A 221 -21.48 13.01 -10.21
CA PRO A 221 -21.37 11.63 -10.68
C PRO A 221 -20.03 11.40 -11.39
N PRO A 222 -19.52 10.15 -11.33
CA PRO A 222 -18.38 9.71 -12.15
C PRO A 222 -18.64 10.00 -13.64
N HIS A 223 -17.64 10.54 -14.33
CA HIS A 223 -17.82 10.85 -15.76
C HIS A 223 -17.63 9.64 -16.67
N ASN A 224 -16.84 8.63 -16.23
CA ASN A 224 -16.50 7.46 -17.05
C ASN A 224 -16.35 6.18 -16.22
N LEU A 225 -17.47 5.50 -15.96
CA LEU A 225 -17.46 4.26 -15.19
C LEU A 225 -16.73 3.12 -15.91
N THR A 226 -16.66 3.09 -17.23
CA THR A 226 -15.90 2.06 -17.96
C THR A 226 -14.40 2.20 -17.71
N MET A 227 -13.89 3.43 -17.65
CA MET A 227 -12.50 3.71 -17.24
C MET A 227 -12.26 3.24 -15.78
N SER A 228 -13.18 3.57 -14.87
CA SER A 228 -13.07 3.15 -13.47
C SER A 228 -13.10 1.63 -13.29
N ILE A 229 -13.99 0.92 -14.01
CA ILE A 229 -14.06 -0.55 -13.98
C ILE A 229 -12.77 -1.17 -14.51
N THR A 230 -12.22 -0.63 -15.60
CA THR A 230 -10.95 -1.10 -16.17
C THR A 230 -9.80 -0.92 -15.18
N GLY A 231 -9.68 0.29 -14.59
CA GLY A 231 -8.68 0.58 -13.55
C GLY A 231 -8.86 -0.33 -12.31
N ALA A 232 -10.09 -0.54 -11.88
CA ALA A 232 -10.40 -1.45 -10.77
C ALA A 232 -9.98 -2.91 -11.06
N GLY A 233 -10.19 -3.39 -12.28
CA GLY A 233 -9.71 -4.71 -12.72
C GLY A 233 -8.18 -4.80 -12.68
N MET A 234 -7.48 -3.74 -13.09
CA MET A 234 -6.01 -3.64 -13.00
C MET A 234 -5.53 -3.62 -11.54
N LEU A 235 -6.24 -2.93 -10.64
CA LEU A 235 -5.98 -2.98 -9.20
C LEU A 235 -6.13 -4.40 -8.65
N TRP A 236 -7.18 -5.14 -9.04
CA TRP A 236 -7.39 -6.50 -8.56
C TRP A 236 -6.24 -7.42 -8.95
N VAL A 237 -5.86 -7.44 -10.21
CA VAL A 237 -4.76 -8.28 -10.71
C VAL A 237 -3.42 -7.89 -10.07
N GLY A 238 -3.15 -6.59 -9.97
CA GLY A 238 -1.93 -6.08 -9.32
C GLY A 238 -1.86 -6.44 -7.83
N TRP A 239 -3.02 -6.59 -7.16
CA TRP A 239 -3.06 -6.96 -5.75
C TRP A 239 -2.56 -8.37 -5.45
N PHE A 240 -2.48 -9.23 -6.46
CA PHE A 240 -1.79 -10.51 -6.32
C PHE A 240 -0.29 -10.31 -6.08
N GLY A 241 0.33 -9.38 -6.80
CA GLY A 241 1.71 -8.97 -6.51
C GLY A 241 1.83 -8.26 -5.16
N PHE A 242 0.85 -7.43 -4.81
CA PHE A 242 0.84 -6.68 -3.56
C PHE A 242 0.82 -7.63 -2.34
N ASN A 243 -0.16 -8.52 -2.25
CA ASN A 243 -0.32 -9.40 -1.10
C ASN A 243 0.56 -10.66 -1.19
N ALA A 244 0.53 -11.40 -2.30
CA ALA A 244 1.30 -12.63 -2.40
C ALA A 244 2.81 -12.35 -2.61
N GLY A 245 3.17 -11.19 -3.17
CA GLY A 245 4.57 -10.71 -3.20
C GLY A 245 5.13 -10.43 -1.82
N SER A 246 4.29 -10.00 -0.86
CA SER A 246 4.70 -9.73 0.52
C SER A 246 5.14 -10.97 1.31
N ALA A 247 4.92 -12.18 0.77
CA ALA A 247 5.58 -13.39 1.26
C ALA A 247 7.10 -13.37 1.08
N LEU A 248 7.62 -12.50 0.21
CA LEU A 248 9.02 -12.40 -0.21
C LEU A 248 9.61 -13.73 -0.73
N ALA A 249 8.75 -14.71 -1.02
CA ALA A 249 9.11 -16.05 -1.44
C ALA A 249 8.06 -16.66 -2.38
N ALA A 250 8.47 -17.53 -3.31
CA ALA A 250 7.60 -18.32 -4.17
C ALA A 250 7.23 -19.65 -3.46
N ASN A 251 6.43 -19.56 -2.40
CA ASN A 251 6.10 -20.67 -1.50
C ASN A 251 4.59 -20.81 -1.26
N GLY A 252 4.21 -21.68 -0.33
CA GLY A 252 2.82 -21.92 0.06
C GLY A 252 2.13 -20.68 0.61
N ASP A 253 2.84 -19.80 1.31
CA ASP A 253 2.30 -18.57 1.88
C ASP A 253 1.92 -17.59 0.78
N ALA A 254 2.76 -17.44 -0.25
CA ALA A 254 2.42 -16.64 -1.43
C ALA A 254 1.17 -17.19 -2.15
N GLY A 255 1.08 -18.51 -2.30
CA GLY A 255 -0.09 -19.17 -2.89
C GLY A 255 -1.36 -18.96 -2.09
N MET A 256 -1.29 -19.10 -0.77
CA MET A 256 -2.42 -18.84 0.13
C MET A 256 -2.81 -17.37 0.13
N ALA A 257 -1.86 -16.45 0.23
CA ALA A 257 -2.12 -15.00 0.18
C ALA A 257 -2.82 -14.60 -1.13
N MET A 258 -2.45 -15.16 -2.27
CA MET A 258 -3.14 -14.95 -3.55
C MET A 258 -4.59 -15.43 -3.50
N LEU A 259 -4.83 -16.65 -3.00
CA LEU A 259 -6.16 -17.26 -2.92
C LEU A 259 -7.08 -16.44 -2.00
N VAL A 260 -6.65 -16.13 -0.79
CA VAL A 260 -7.47 -15.39 0.19
C VAL A 260 -7.74 -13.96 -0.26
N THR A 261 -6.80 -13.33 -0.96
CA THR A 261 -6.98 -12.01 -1.58
C THR A 261 -8.11 -12.03 -2.61
N HIS A 262 -8.12 -13.03 -3.50
CA HIS A 262 -9.17 -13.19 -4.51
C HIS A 262 -10.53 -13.44 -3.88
N ILE A 263 -10.62 -14.34 -2.89
CA ILE A 263 -11.87 -14.64 -2.18
C ILE A 263 -12.44 -13.40 -1.50
N SER A 264 -11.61 -12.64 -0.79
CA SER A 264 -12.06 -11.45 -0.08
C SER A 264 -12.54 -10.36 -1.03
N ALA A 265 -11.84 -10.14 -2.16
CA ALA A 265 -12.26 -9.20 -3.20
C ALA A 265 -13.64 -9.54 -3.76
N ALA A 266 -13.84 -10.80 -4.15
CA ALA A 266 -15.12 -11.28 -4.67
C ALA A 266 -16.25 -11.16 -3.63
N ALA A 267 -15.98 -11.54 -2.39
CA ALA A 267 -16.93 -11.43 -1.28
C ALA A 267 -17.32 -9.99 -0.97
N GLY A 268 -16.34 -9.08 -0.96
CA GLY A 268 -16.56 -7.64 -0.74
C GLY A 268 -17.42 -7.00 -1.83
N ALA A 269 -17.14 -7.32 -3.10
CA ALA A 269 -17.96 -6.88 -4.24
C ALA A 269 -19.41 -7.34 -4.10
N LEU A 270 -19.62 -8.63 -3.87
CA LEU A 270 -20.98 -9.20 -3.75
C LEU A 270 -21.73 -8.65 -2.52
N ALA A 271 -21.04 -8.48 -1.39
CA ALA A 271 -21.65 -7.93 -0.19
C ALA A 271 -22.09 -6.48 -0.39
N TRP A 272 -21.27 -5.63 -1.00
CA TRP A 272 -21.63 -4.25 -1.32
C TRP A 272 -22.82 -4.18 -2.30
N MET A 273 -22.77 -4.96 -3.37
CA MET A 273 -23.88 -5.05 -4.33
C MET A 273 -25.18 -5.52 -3.65
N ALA A 274 -25.10 -6.48 -2.73
CA ALA A 274 -26.27 -6.93 -1.96
C ALA A 274 -26.84 -5.81 -1.09
N MET A 275 -25.99 -5.01 -0.42
CA MET A 275 -26.45 -3.85 0.37
C MET A 275 -27.18 -2.82 -0.48
N GLU A 276 -26.65 -2.49 -1.67
CA GLU A 276 -27.34 -1.60 -2.61
C GLU A 276 -28.66 -2.19 -3.10
N TRP A 277 -28.66 -3.48 -3.42
CA TRP A 277 -29.85 -4.16 -3.92
C TRP A 277 -30.97 -4.15 -2.87
N LEU A 278 -30.64 -4.44 -1.62
CA LEU A 278 -31.60 -4.40 -0.50
C LEU A 278 -32.14 -2.99 -0.24
N LYS A 279 -31.29 -1.96 -0.40
CA LYS A 279 -31.65 -0.58 -0.06
C LYS A 279 -32.31 0.19 -1.22
N PHE A 280 -31.84 -0.04 -2.46
CA PHE A 280 -32.23 0.73 -3.65
C PHE A 280 -32.93 -0.12 -4.72
N GLY A 281 -33.08 -1.42 -4.52
CA GLY A 281 -33.73 -2.36 -5.45
C GLY A 281 -32.86 -2.77 -6.65
N LYS A 282 -31.63 -2.26 -6.76
CA LYS A 282 -30.67 -2.62 -7.82
C LYS A 282 -29.23 -2.35 -7.38
N PRO A 283 -28.26 -3.17 -7.82
CA PRO A 283 -26.84 -2.91 -7.60
C PRO A 283 -26.35 -1.84 -8.58
N SER A 284 -25.21 -1.21 -8.26
CA SER A 284 -24.50 -0.30 -9.16
C SER A 284 -23.15 -0.85 -9.60
N ALA A 285 -22.67 -0.42 -10.77
CA ALA A 285 -21.33 -0.73 -11.24
C ALA A 285 -20.26 -0.13 -10.30
N LEU A 286 -20.51 1.10 -9.82
CA LEU A 286 -19.65 1.78 -8.86
C LEU A 286 -19.56 1.00 -7.54
N GLY A 287 -20.71 0.55 -6.99
CA GLY A 287 -20.74 -0.23 -5.77
C GLY A 287 -20.00 -1.56 -5.89
N ALA A 288 -20.12 -2.23 -7.04
CA ALA A 288 -19.40 -3.49 -7.29
C ALA A 288 -17.88 -3.30 -7.21
N ILE A 289 -17.32 -2.29 -7.90
CA ILE A 289 -15.86 -2.04 -7.88
C ILE A 289 -15.38 -1.46 -6.55
N THR A 290 -16.18 -0.63 -5.88
CA THR A 290 -15.82 -0.10 -4.56
C THR A 290 -15.82 -1.20 -3.50
N GLY A 291 -16.82 -2.08 -3.51
CA GLY A 291 -16.87 -3.24 -2.62
C GLY A 291 -15.72 -4.24 -2.87
N MET A 292 -15.30 -4.41 -4.12
CA MET A 292 -14.14 -5.21 -4.49
C MET A 292 -12.86 -4.62 -3.90
N VAL A 293 -12.63 -3.30 -4.05
CA VAL A 293 -11.46 -2.61 -3.47
C VAL A 293 -11.50 -2.66 -1.94
N ALA A 294 -12.68 -2.51 -1.32
CA ALA A 294 -12.84 -2.66 0.12
C ALA A 294 -12.42 -4.07 0.59
N GLY A 295 -12.84 -5.12 -0.13
CA GLY A 295 -12.43 -6.51 0.15
C GLY A 295 -10.91 -6.70 0.02
N LEU A 296 -10.29 -6.12 -1.01
CA LEU A 296 -8.85 -6.16 -1.25
C LEU A 296 -8.06 -5.45 -0.13
N GLY A 297 -8.46 -4.24 0.22
CA GLY A 297 -7.78 -3.45 1.26
C GLY A 297 -7.92 -4.08 2.65
N THR A 298 -9.10 -4.65 2.94
CA THR A 298 -9.37 -5.24 4.26
C THR A 298 -8.63 -6.57 4.46
N ILE A 299 -8.46 -7.41 3.42
CA ILE A 299 -7.70 -8.66 3.54
C ILE A 299 -6.18 -8.42 3.63
N THR A 300 -5.69 -7.28 3.15
CA THR A 300 -4.26 -7.00 3.00
C THR A 300 -3.42 -7.28 4.26
N PRO A 301 -3.76 -6.80 5.47
CA PRO A 301 -2.97 -7.11 6.67
C PRO A 301 -3.03 -8.58 7.08
N ALA A 302 -4.11 -9.27 6.72
CA ALA A 302 -4.40 -10.64 7.13
C ALA A 302 -3.95 -11.69 6.12
N SER A 303 -3.63 -11.31 4.88
CA SER A 303 -3.52 -12.22 3.74
C SER A 303 -2.49 -13.33 3.89
N GLY A 304 -1.43 -13.13 4.66
CA GLY A 304 -0.42 -14.15 4.98
C GLY A 304 -0.72 -14.97 6.22
N PHE A 305 -1.81 -14.68 6.94
CA PHE A 305 -2.07 -15.29 8.26
C PHE A 305 -3.39 -16.07 8.31
N VAL A 306 -4.31 -15.87 7.37
CA VAL A 306 -5.67 -16.41 7.43
C VAL A 306 -5.93 -17.45 6.36
N GLY A 307 -6.85 -18.36 6.64
CA GLY A 307 -7.35 -19.34 5.66
C GLY A 307 -8.53 -18.80 4.83
N PRO A 308 -8.99 -19.57 3.82
CA PRO A 308 -10.08 -19.18 2.92
C PRO A 308 -11.40 -18.86 3.62
N GLY A 309 -11.75 -19.57 4.69
CA GLY A 309 -12.95 -19.30 5.49
C GLY A 309 -12.88 -17.93 6.18
N GLY A 310 -11.74 -17.59 6.79
CA GLY A 310 -11.48 -16.28 7.37
C GLY A 310 -11.55 -15.17 6.32
N ALA A 311 -10.96 -15.39 5.14
CA ALA A 311 -10.99 -14.44 4.04
C ALA A 311 -12.41 -14.14 3.53
N LEU A 312 -13.28 -15.15 3.47
CA LEU A 312 -14.69 -14.96 3.13
C LEU A 312 -15.39 -14.02 4.13
N VAL A 313 -15.19 -14.25 5.43
CA VAL A 313 -15.78 -13.39 6.48
C VAL A 313 -15.22 -11.97 6.40
N ILE A 314 -13.90 -11.82 6.19
CA ILE A 314 -13.23 -10.52 6.05
C ILE A 314 -13.82 -9.76 4.87
N GLY A 315 -13.94 -10.39 3.70
CA GLY A 315 -14.48 -9.76 2.49
C GLY A 315 -15.95 -9.35 2.63
N LEU A 316 -16.81 -10.23 3.17
CA LEU A 316 -18.21 -9.91 3.42
C LEU A 316 -18.35 -8.72 4.40
N SER A 317 -17.57 -8.75 5.50
CA SER A 317 -17.55 -7.67 6.48
C SER A 317 -17.05 -6.35 5.87
N ALA A 318 -16.01 -6.40 5.02
CA ALA A 318 -15.51 -5.25 4.29
C ALA A 318 -16.59 -4.59 3.43
N GLY A 319 -17.28 -5.38 2.59
CA GLY A 319 -18.34 -4.89 1.72
C GLY A 319 -19.48 -4.21 2.50
N ILE A 320 -19.86 -4.76 3.66
CA ILE A 320 -20.94 -4.22 4.49
C ILE A 320 -20.46 -2.99 5.29
N ILE A 321 -19.35 -3.10 6.01
CA ILE A 321 -18.90 -2.05 6.95
C ILE A 321 -18.41 -0.82 6.18
N CYS A 322 -17.62 -1.00 5.10
CA CYS A 322 -17.15 0.11 4.30
C CYS A 322 -18.31 0.80 3.55
N TYR A 323 -19.36 0.05 3.12
CA TYR A 323 -20.58 0.63 2.58
C TYR A 323 -21.22 1.60 3.58
N TYR A 324 -21.43 1.20 4.81
CA TYR A 324 -22.02 2.08 5.83
C TYR A 324 -21.06 3.22 6.22
N ALA A 325 -19.76 2.98 6.26
CA ALA A 325 -18.76 4.02 6.52
C ALA A 325 -18.81 5.12 5.45
N THR A 326 -18.90 4.75 4.16
CA THR A 326 -19.06 5.70 3.05
C THR A 326 -20.32 6.55 3.22
N GLN A 327 -21.46 5.93 3.55
CA GLN A 327 -22.69 6.66 3.80
C GLN A 327 -22.56 7.60 5.00
N ALA A 328 -21.92 7.15 6.09
CA ALA A 328 -21.73 7.96 7.28
C ALA A 328 -20.83 9.18 7.02
N ILE A 329 -19.69 9.00 6.37
CA ILE A 329 -18.73 10.08 6.05
C ILE A 329 -19.41 11.15 5.19
N LYS A 330 -20.05 10.76 4.08
CA LYS A 330 -20.63 11.72 3.12
C LYS A 330 -21.96 12.30 3.55
N GLN A 331 -22.86 11.48 4.13
CA GLN A 331 -24.25 11.91 4.39
C GLN A 331 -24.49 12.37 5.83
N LYS A 332 -23.82 11.77 6.82
CA LYS A 332 -24.02 12.11 8.23
C LYS A 332 -23.01 13.14 8.72
N PHE A 333 -21.72 12.94 8.41
CA PHE A 333 -20.67 13.84 8.85
C PHE A 333 -20.39 14.96 7.85
N LEU A 334 -20.94 14.88 6.63
CA LEU A 334 -20.81 15.86 5.56
C LEU A 334 -19.34 16.18 5.23
N ILE A 335 -18.48 15.15 5.25
CA ILE A 335 -17.06 15.25 4.89
C ILE A 335 -16.94 14.85 3.41
N ASP A 336 -16.37 15.74 2.60
CA ASP A 336 -16.13 15.50 1.18
C ASP A 336 -14.77 14.81 0.94
N ASP A 337 -14.68 13.56 1.35
CA ASP A 337 -13.69 12.63 0.84
C ASP A 337 -14.13 12.20 -0.56
N SER A 338 -13.55 12.84 -1.59
CA SER A 338 -14.13 12.83 -2.94
C SER A 338 -14.33 11.41 -3.49
N LEU A 339 -13.35 10.53 -3.31
CA LEU A 339 -13.33 9.18 -3.88
C LEU A 339 -13.36 8.07 -2.81
N ASP A 340 -13.90 8.37 -1.61
CA ASP A 340 -14.12 7.39 -0.53
C ASP A 340 -12.85 6.72 0.00
N VAL A 341 -11.72 7.45 0.05
CA VAL A 341 -10.42 6.89 0.46
C VAL A 341 -10.44 6.44 1.92
N PHE A 342 -10.93 7.28 2.84
CA PHE A 342 -10.99 6.92 4.26
C PHE A 342 -11.93 5.75 4.54
N PRO A 343 -13.21 5.73 4.08
CA PRO A 343 -14.08 4.61 4.39
C PRO A 343 -13.63 3.28 3.76
N VAL A 344 -12.95 3.30 2.62
CA VAL A 344 -12.50 2.08 1.94
C VAL A 344 -11.15 1.62 2.47
N HIS A 345 -10.16 2.52 2.52
CA HIS A 345 -8.79 2.16 2.92
C HIS A 345 -8.55 2.35 4.43
N GLY A 346 -8.99 3.46 5.02
CA GLY A 346 -8.82 3.71 6.46
C GLY A 346 -9.63 2.74 7.31
N VAL A 347 -10.95 2.72 7.11
CA VAL A 347 -11.83 1.79 7.85
C VAL A 347 -11.54 0.35 7.47
N GLY A 348 -11.36 0.05 6.18
CA GLY A 348 -11.00 -1.29 5.71
C GLY A 348 -9.66 -1.77 6.29
N GLY A 349 -8.63 -0.93 6.28
CA GLY A 349 -7.31 -1.26 6.86
C GLY A 349 -7.38 -1.53 8.37
N MET A 350 -8.08 -0.68 9.14
CA MET A 350 -8.29 -0.90 10.58
C MET A 350 -9.04 -2.21 10.86
N LEU A 351 -10.12 -2.45 10.10
CA LEU A 351 -10.92 -3.67 10.22
C LEU A 351 -10.10 -4.92 9.89
N GLY A 352 -9.33 -4.87 8.81
CA GLY A 352 -8.47 -5.97 8.40
C GLY A 352 -7.35 -6.27 9.39
N THR A 353 -6.71 -5.22 9.93
CA THR A 353 -5.69 -5.35 10.97
C THR A 353 -6.28 -6.01 12.23
N LEU A 354 -7.48 -5.61 12.64
CA LEU A 354 -8.18 -6.26 13.75
C LEU A 354 -8.48 -7.74 13.44
N PHE A 355 -8.98 -8.03 12.25
CA PHE A 355 -9.33 -9.38 11.82
C PHE A 355 -8.10 -10.28 11.62
N ALA A 356 -6.94 -9.73 11.27
CA ALA A 356 -5.69 -10.50 11.30
C ALA A 356 -5.42 -11.08 12.70
N GLY A 357 -5.63 -10.27 13.76
CA GLY A 357 -5.50 -10.72 15.13
C GLY A 357 -6.51 -11.81 15.55
N ILE A 358 -7.65 -11.89 14.90
CA ILE A 358 -8.69 -12.89 15.21
C ILE A 358 -8.51 -14.15 14.36
N PHE A 359 -8.48 -13.99 13.02
CA PHE A 359 -8.52 -15.11 12.08
C PHE A 359 -7.16 -15.75 11.80
N ALA A 360 -6.05 -15.21 12.34
CA ALA A 360 -4.78 -15.91 12.38
C ALA A 360 -4.83 -17.15 13.29
N SER A 361 -5.77 -17.24 14.25
CA SER A 361 -5.92 -18.39 15.13
C SER A 361 -6.10 -19.70 14.38
N ASP A 362 -5.42 -20.76 14.80
CA ASP A 362 -5.55 -22.13 14.32
C ASP A 362 -6.71 -22.91 14.95
N GLN A 363 -7.47 -22.28 15.87
CA GLN A 363 -8.50 -22.91 16.70
C GLN A 363 -9.93 -22.55 16.28
N LEU A 364 -10.14 -21.95 15.11
CA LEU A 364 -11.44 -21.48 14.63
C LEU A 364 -12.14 -22.44 13.66
N GLY A 365 -11.68 -23.70 13.56
CA GLY A 365 -12.23 -24.71 12.66
C GLY A 365 -12.09 -24.30 11.19
N MET A 366 -13.18 -24.20 10.46
CA MET A 366 -13.15 -23.81 9.04
C MET A 366 -12.70 -22.36 8.80
N PHE A 367 -12.64 -21.54 9.84
CA PHE A 367 -12.18 -20.14 9.79
C PHE A 367 -10.76 -19.96 10.33
N SER A 368 -10.05 -21.05 10.65
CA SER A 368 -8.69 -21.02 11.16
C SER A 368 -7.70 -20.44 10.17
N GLY A 369 -6.68 -19.78 10.74
CA GLY A 369 -5.48 -19.31 10.06
C GLY A 369 -4.26 -20.17 10.38
N GLN A 370 -3.07 -19.56 10.28
CA GLN A 370 -1.77 -20.22 10.45
C GLN A 370 -1.32 -20.37 11.90
N GLY A 371 -2.03 -19.79 12.86
CA GLY A 371 -1.65 -19.74 14.26
C GLY A 371 -0.92 -18.44 14.63
N TYR A 372 -0.61 -18.33 15.92
CA TYR A 372 0.14 -17.21 16.48
C TYR A 372 1.58 -17.61 16.79
N SER A 373 2.44 -16.63 16.98
CA SER A 373 3.78 -16.84 17.53
C SER A 373 3.72 -17.50 18.91
N GLU A 374 4.77 -18.20 19.30
CA GLU A 374 4.86 -18.89 20.59
C GLU A 374 4.54 -17.95 21.77
N GLY A 375 3.68 -18.39 22.66
CA GLY A 375 3.22 -17.59 23.82
C GLY A 375 2.12 -16.59 23.55
N MET A 376 1.73 -16.36 22.30
CA MET A 376 0.63 -15.46 21.93
C MET A 376 -0.72 -16.19 21.96
N THR A 377 -1.75 -15.48 22.43
CA THR A 377 -3.14 -15.91 22.40
C THR A 377 -3.96 -14.96 21.54
N MET A 378 -5.17 -15.35 21.13
CA MET A 378 -6.07 -14.45 20.41
C MET A 378 -6.27 -13.12 21.14
N SER A 379 -6.47 -13.14 22.45
CA SER A 379 -6.69 -11.91 23.24
C SER A 379 -5.46 -11.00 23.24
N SER A 380 -4.25 -11.56 23.43
CA SER A 380 -3.02 -10.77 23.38
C SER A 380 -2.73 -10.26 21.96
N GLN A 381 -2.98 -11.07 20.94
CA GLN A 381 -2.80 -10.62 19.54
C GLN A 381 -3.77 -9.50 19.18
N VAL A 382 -5.05 -9.61 19.54
CA VAL A 382 -6.04 -8.53 19.32
C VAL A 382 -5.63 -7.25 20.05
N LEU A 383 -5.06 -7.33 21.25
CA LEU A 383 -4.55 -6.16 21.96
C LEU A 383 -3.37 -5.50 21.21
N VAL A 384 -2.44 -6.30 20.66
CA VAL A 384 -1.35 -5.80 19.83
C VAL A 384 -1.90 -5.08 18.58
N GLN A 385 -2.89 -5.69 17.90
CA GLN A 385 -3.53 -5.08 16.73
C GLN A 385 -4.19 -3.74 17.07
N LEU A 386 -4.94 -3.68 18.17
CA LEU A 386 -5.56 -2.44 18.64
C LEU A 386 -4.52 -1.36 19.02
N THR A 387 -3.39 -1.76 19.57
CA THR A 387 -2.26 -0.86 19.87
C THR A 387 -1.69 -0.28 18.59
N GLY A 388 -1.41 -1.13 17.59
CA GLY A 388 -0.91 -0.70 16.29
C GLY A 388 -1.89 0.22 15.56
N ILE A 389 -3.20 -0.12 15.55
CA ILE A 389 -4.25 0.71 14.98
C ILE A 389 -4.27 2.09 15.65
N SER A 390 -4.31 2.13 16.98
CA SER A 390 -4.42 3.38 17.74
C SER A 390 -3.20 4.28 17.55
N ALA A 391 -2.00 3.72 17.66
CA ALA A 391 -0.75 4.47 17.49
C ALA A 391 -0.61 5.02 16.08
N THR A 392 -0.83 4.20 15.06
CA THR A 392 -0.74 4.62 13.66
C THR A 392 -1.81 5.66 13.32
N PHE A 393 -3.04 5.50 13.83
CA PHE A 393 -4.12 6.47 13.61
C PHE A 393 -3.73 7.85 14.16
N VAL A 394 -3.35 7.91 15.44
CA VAL A 394 -3.02 9.17 16.10
C VAL A 394 -1.81 9.83 15.44
N TYR A 395 -0.74 9.07 15.21
CA TYR A 395 0.46 9.59 14.56
C TYR A 395 0.17 10.16 13.17
N THR A 396 -0.48 9.35 12.32
CA THR A 396 -0.81 9.76 10.96
C THR A 396 -1.72 10.98 10.94
N ALA A 397 -2.75 11.02 11.81
CA ALA A 397 -3.66 12.15 11.86
C ALA A 397 -2.96 13.45 12.28
N VAL A 398 -2.15 13.40 13.34
CA VAL A 398 -1.44 14.58 13.86
C VAL A 398 -0.41 15.08 12.86
N VAL A 399 0.43 14.20 12.34
CA VAL A 399 1.49 14.62 11.40
C VAL A 399 0.88 15.11 10.09
N SER A 400 -0.12 14.43 9.54
CA SER A 400 -0.81 14.89 8.32
C SER A 400 -1.43 16.27 8.51
N TRP A 401 -2.06 16.52 9.66
CA TRP A 401 -2.62 17.84 9.97
C TRP A 401 -1.55 18.93 10.03
N ILE A 402 -0.41 18.67 10.70
CA ILE A 402 0.72 19.62 10.77
C ILE A 402 1.25 19.92 9.37
N LEU A 403 1.47 18.89 8.55
CA LEU A 403 1.98 19.04 7.20
C LEU A 403 1.02 19.83 6.30
N LEU A 404 -0.28 19.53 6.36
CA LEU A 404 -1.28 20.28 5.59
C LEU A 404 -1.32 21.75 5.99
N LYS A 405 -1.25 22.07 7.29
CA LYS A 405 -1.17 23.46 7.76
C LYS A 405 0.11 24.15 7.32
N LEU A 406 1.24 23.44 7.33
CA LEU A 406 2.51 23.96 6.83
C LEU A 406 2.43 24.27 5.33
N VAL A 407 1.93 23.33 4.53
CA VAL A 407 1.80 23.51 3.07
C VAL A 407 0.80 24.62 2.73
N ASP A 408 -0.29 24.71 3.49
CA ASP A 408 -1.28 25.78 3.33
C ASP A 408 -0.66 27.17 3.54
N ASN A 409 0.15 27.31 4.59
CA ASN A 409 0.85 28.55 4.87
C ASN A 409 1.93 28.92 3.83
N LEU A 410 2.54 27.93 3.18
CA LEU A 410 3.61 28.13 2.21
C LEU A 410 3.11 28.39 0.78
N LEU A 411 2.12 27.64 0.34
CA LEU A 411 1.69 27.59 -1.06
C LEU A 411 0.18 27.83 -1.24
N GLY A 412 -0.61 27.74 -0.15
CA GLY A 412 -2.06 27.58 -0.24
C GLY A 412 -2.45 26.19 -0.73
N LEU A 413 -3.36 25.52 -0.04
CA LEU A 413 -3.77 24.14 -0.41
C LEU A 413 -4.73 24.11 -1.58
N ARG A 414 -5.72 25.01 -1.57
CA ARG A 414 -6.88 24.94 -2.44
C ARG A 414 -6.80 25.96 -3.57
N VAL A 415 -7.27 25.57 -4.74
CA VAL A 415 -7.59 26.47 -5.84
C VAL A 415 -8.79 27.35 -5.44
N ASP A 416 -8.97 28.50 -6.06
CA ASP A 416 -10.15 29.32 -5.77
C ASP A 416 -11.42 28.74 -6.43
N GLU A 417 -12.59 29.30 -6.07
CA GLU A 417 -13.88 28.73 -6.46
C GLU A 417 -14.13 28.81 -7.98
N GLU A 418 -13.64 29.84 -8.64
CA GLU A 418 -13.77 30.01 -10.09
C GLU A 418 -12.89 28.97 -10.82
N GLU A 419 -11.67 28.76 -10.34
CA GLU A 419 -10.73 27.75 -10.82
C GLU A 419 -11.30 26.33 -10.65
N GLU A 420 -11.84 26.02 -9.48
CA GLU A 420 -12.49 24.72 -9.21
C GLU A 420 -13.72 24.49 -10.14
N THR A 421 -14.47 25.56 -10.40
CA THR A 421 -15.63 25.49 -11.28
C THR A 421 -15.23 25.32 -12.75
N SER A 422 -14.14 25.91 -13.19
CA SER A 422 -13.61 25.79 -14.55
C SER A 422 -12.98 24.42 -14.82
N GLY A 423 -12.35 23.82 -13.80
CA GLY A 423 -11.69 22.52 -13.86
C GLY A 423 -10.19 22.62 -13.90
N LEU A 424 -9.53 21.66 -13.23
CA LEU A 424 -8.08 21.70 -13.00
C LEU A 424 -7.25 21.29 -14.23
N ASP A 425 -7.83 20.56 -15.19
CA ASP A 425 -7.10 20.12 -16.39
C ASP A 425 -6.58 21.32 -17.19
N VAL A 426 -7.46 22.29 -17.46
CA VAL A 426 -7.08 23.50 -18.20
C VAL A 426 -6.26 24.45 -17.34
N LEU A 427 -6.61 24.57 -16.06
CA LEU A 427 -5.92 25.48 -15.14
C LEU A 427 -4.46 25.08 -14.90
N GLU A 428 -4.24 23.85 -14.52
CA GLU A 428 -2.92 23.38 -14.08
C GLU A 428 -2.02 22.92 -15.24
N TYR A 429 -2.62 22.45 -16.36
CA TYR A 429 -1.86 21.82 -17.46
C TYR A 429 -2.07 22.48 -18.82
N SER A 430 -3.04 23.40 -18.97
CA SER A 430 -3.45 23.98 -20.25
C SER A 430 -3.85 22.93 -21.30
N GLU A 431 -4.33 21.78 -20.84
CA GLU A 431 -4.70 20.63 -21.65
C GLU A 431 -6.12 20.16 -21.27
N ARG A 432 -6.72 19.34 -22.12
CA ARG A 432 -8.04 18.73 -21.89
C ARG A 432 -7.95 17.24 -22.14
N GLY A 433 -8.58 16.45 -21.27
CA GLY A 433 -8.68 15.00 -21.46
C GLY A 433 -9.63 14.59 -22.57
N TYR A 434 -10.59 15.46 -22.92
CA TYR A 434 -11.59 15.23 -23.95
C TYR A 434 -11.87 16.52 -24.76
N ASP A 435 -11.98 16.37 -26.07
CA ASP A 435 -12.50 17.37 -27.02
C ASP A 435 -14.01 17.15 -27.20
N ILE A 436 -14.83 17.57 -26.22
CA ILE A 436 -16.29 17.45 -26.21
C ILE A 436 -16.93 18.82 -25.97
#